data_a971eb1ac0103949fe440969b64270c3
#
_entry.id   a971eb1ac0103949fe440969b64270c3
#
_cell.length_a   1.000
_cell.length_b   1.000
_cell.length_c   1.000
_cell.angle_alpha   90.00
_cell.angle_beta   90.00
_cell.angle_gamma   90.00
#
_symmetry.space_group_name_H-M   'P 1'
#
loop_
_entity.id
_entity.type
_entity.pdbx_description
1 polymer ?
#
loop_
_entity_poly.entity_id
_entity_poly.type
_entity_poly.pdbx_seq_one_letter_code
_entity_poly.pdbx_strand_id
1 'polypeptide(L)'
;MRTRVSGWLLAAALVVHLLALYLPGSPDPGPDVVPHLDKLVHVLLFATPALLICRITSKWWPIVAMAAHAPVSELVQYRLVPHRSGDVWDLVADAVGVILGLGLASLAARRDAGASPKLGLPYGEGLEQPR
;
A
#
# COMPACT_ATOMS: atom_id res chain seq x y z
N MET A 1 -18.25 -8.96 -3.66
CA MET A 1 -17.08 -9.77 -4.11
C MET A 1 -15.81 -8.98 -3.79
N ARG A 2 -14.99 -9.41 -2.82
CA ARG A 2 -13.63 -8.90 -2.69
C ARG A 2 -12.94 -9.24 -4.01
N THR A 3 -12.61 -8.24 -4.81
CA THR A 3 -11.74 -8.45 -5.96
C THR A 3 -10.50 -9.16 -5.44
N ARG A 4 -10.28 -10.39 -5.91
CA ARG A 4 -9.10 -11.16 -5.54
C ARG A 4 -7.89 -10.44 -6.13
N VAL A 5 -7.37 -9.46 -5.37
CA VAL A 5 -6.04 -8.96 -5.65
C VAL A 5 -5.12 -10.17 -5.57
N SER A 6 -4.52 -10.51 -6.68
CA SER A 6 -3.66 -11.68 -6.76
C SER A 6 -2.48 -11.51 -5.81
N GLY A 7 -2.16 -12.54 -5.03
CA GLY A 7 -0.95 -12.56 -4.20
C GLY A 7 0.32 -12.26 -5.02
N TRP A 8 0.30 -12.55 -6.31
CA TRP A 8 1.38 -12.23 -7.24
C TRP A 8 1.60 -10.73 -7.41
N LEU A 9 0.52 -9.92 -7.39
CA LEU A 9 0.67 -8.45 -7.45
C LEU A 9 1.36 -7.91 -6.20
N LEU A 10 1.03 -8.42 -5.02
CA LEU A 10 1.73 -8.06 -3.79
C LEU A 10 3.19 -8.52 -3.84
N ALA A 11 3.45 -9.75 -4.27
CA ALA A 11 4.81 -10.25 -4.40
C ALA A 11 5.63 -9.39 -5.37
N ALA A 12 5.09 -9.06 -6.54
CA ALA A 12 5.74 -8.18 -7.51
C ALA A 12 5.99 -6.78 -6.93
N ALA A 13 4.99 -6.20 -6.24
CA ALA A 13 5.15 -4.89 -5.60
C ALA A 13 6.24 -4.89 -4.52
N LEU A 14 6.32 -5.95 -3.71
CA LEU A 14 7.37 -6.10 -2.69
C LEU A 14 8.75 -6.31 -3.32
N VAL A 15 8.85 -7.05 -4.42
CA VAL A 15 10.12 -7.20 -5.15
C VAL A 15 10.58 -5.85 -5.69
N VAL A 16 9.70 -5.10 -6.36
CA VAL A 16 10.03 -3.76 -6.87
C VAL A 16 10.41 -2.83 -5.72
N HIS A 17 9.66 -2.87 -4.61
CA HIS A 17 9.93 -2.09 -3.41
C HIS A 17 11.35 -2.37 -2.86
N LEU A 18 11.71 -3.63 -2.67
CA LEU A 18 13.02 -3.99 -2.14
C LEU A 18 14.15 -3.64 -3.12
N LEU A 19 13.97 -3.90 -4.42
CA LEU A 19 14.97 -3.55 -5.43
C LEU A 19 15.19 -2.03 -5.49
N ALA A 20 14.11 -1.24 -5.50
CA ALA A 20 14.21 0.20 -5.58
C ALA A 20 14.88 0.82 -4.35
N LEU A 21 14.66 0.25 -3.16
CA LEU A 21 15.28 0.73 -1.93
C LEU A 21 16.75 0.29 -1.77
N TYR A 22 17.09 -0.93 -2.20
CA TYR A 22 18.38 -1.54 -1.83
C TYR A 22 19.35 -1.70 -2.98
N LEU A 23 18.97 -1.42 -4.23
CA LEU A 23 19.94 -1.32 -5.29
C LEU A 23 20.83 -0.08 -5.09
N PRO A 24 22.14 -0.18 -5.38
CA PRO A 24 23.05 0.94 -5.29
C PRO A 24 22.55 2.17 -6.07
N GLY A 25 22.78 3.34 -5.54
CA GLY A 25 22.56 4.59 -6.26
C GLY A 25 23.59 4.82 -7.36
N SER A 26 23.37 5.86 -8.18
CA SER A 26 24.38 6.28 -9.15
C SER A 26 25.56 6.96 -8.45
N PRO A 27 26.80 6.67 -8.84
CA PRO A 27 27.98 7.42 -8.36
C PRO A 27 27.95 8.91 -8.75
N ASP A 28 27.33 9.19 -9.88
CA ASP A 28 27.09 10.57 -10.38
C ASP A 28 25.63 10.68 -10.81
N PRO A 29 24.73 11.09 -9.88
CA PRO A 29 23.31 11.15 -10.16
C PRO A 29 22.92 12.26 -11.15
N GLY A 30 23.83 13.17 -11.48
CA GLY A 30 23.51 14.33 -12.30
C GLY A 30 22.54 15.31 -11.60
N PRO A 31 22.16 16.41 -12.28
CA PRO A 31 21.16 17.31 -11.73
C PRO A 31 19.76 16.68 -11.73
N ASP A 32 18.99 16.91 -10.67
CA ASP A 32 17.60 16.48 -10.59
C ASP A 32 16.76 17.10 -11.71
N VAL A 33 16.32 16.28 -12.66
CA VAL A 33 15.47 16.72 -13.78
C VAL A 33 14.08 17.15 -13.27
N VAL A 34 13.60 16.48 -12.23
CA VAL A 34 12.33 16.80 -11.56
C VAL A 34 12.58 16.90 -10.05
N PRO A 35 12.40 18.08 -9.45
CA PRO A 35 12.57 18.26 -8.02
C PRO A 35 11.69 17.31 -7.22
N HIS A 36 12.26 16.69 -6.19
CA HIS A 36 11.55 15.80 -5.27
C HIS A 36 10.92 14.54 -5.90
N LEU A 37 11.38 14.12 -7.08
CA LEU A 37 10.93 12.88 -7.71
C LEU A 37 11.25 11.66 -6.85
N ASP A 38 12.40 11.68 -6.19
CA ASP A 38 12.81 10.68 -5.20
C ASP A 38 11.75 10.46 -4.12
N LYS A 39 11.23 11.53 -3.53
CA LYS A 39 10.20 11.48 -2.48
C LYS A 39 8.87 10.92 -2.99
N LEU A 40 8.48 11.27 -4.21
CA LEU A 40 7.30 10.69 -4.84
C LEU A 40 7.49 9.17 -5.04
N VAL A 41 8.68 8.74 -5.44
CA VAL A 41 9.00 7.31 -5.58
C VAL A 41 8.87 6.60 -4.23
N HIS A 42 9.41 7.16 -3.13
CA HIS A 42 9.27 6.62 -1.77
C HIS A 42 7.80 6.50 -1.37
N VAL A 43 6.98 7.53 -1.57
CA VAL A 43 5.53 7.48 -1.33
C VAL A 43 4.89 6.30 -2.06
N LEU A 44 5.17 6.13 -3.36
CA LEU A 44 4.56 5.07 -4.17
C LEU A 44 5.06 3.68 -3.77
N LEU A 45 6.34 3.54 -3.42
CA LEU A 45 6.94 2.30 -2.97
C LEU A 45 6.30 1.78 -1.67
N PHE A 46 5.88 2.65 -0.78
CA PHE A 46 5.22 2.27 0.46
C PHE A 46 3.68 2.22 0.33
N ALA A 47 3.07 3.11 -0.46
CA ALA A 47 1.63 3.13 -0.66
C ALA A 47 1.10 1.89 -1.38
N THR A 48 1.83 1.43 -2.42
CA THR A 48 1.38 0.30 -3.24
C THR A 48 1.30 -1.01 -2.44
N PRO A 49 2.37 -1.48 -1.75
CA PRO A 49 2.25 -2.69 -0.95
C PRO A 49 1.29 -2.51 0.24
N ALA A 50 1.23 -1.34 0.89
CA ALA A 50 0.28 -1.09 1.98
C ALA A 50 -1.18 -1.25 1.51
N LEU A 51 -1.54 -0.67 0.37
CA LEU A 51 -2.84 -0.85 -0.27
C LEU A 51 -3.13 -2.33 -0.55
N LEU A 52 -2.20 -3.04 -1.18
CA LEU A 52 -2.37 -4.44 -1.57
C LEU A 52 -2.50 -5.36 -0.35
N ILE A 53 -1.71 -5.13 0.69
CA ILE A 53 -1.80 -5.86 1.98
C ILE A 53 -3.22 -5.73 2.54
N CYS A 54 -3.76 -4.51 2.64
CA CYS A 54 -5.11 -4.28 3.16
C CYS A 54 -6.21 -4.91 2.30
N ARG A 55 -5.98 -5.08 1.00
CA ARG A 55 -6.93 -5.75 0.09
C ARG A 55 -6.90 -7.27 0.21
N ILE A 56 -5.77 -7.84 0.60
CA ILE A 56 -5.55 -9.30 0.71
C ILE A 56 -5.90 -9.81 2.09
N THR A 57 -5.50 -9.11 3.14
CA THR A 57 -5.68 -9.56 4.53
C THR A 57 -6.34 -8.50 5.40
N SER A 58 -7.10 -8.94 6.40
CA SER A 58 -7.62 -8.09 7.47
C SER A 58 -6.70 -8.02 8.70
N LYS A 59 -5.57 -8.72 8.67
CA LYS A 59 -4.61 -8.71 9.78
C LYS A 59 -3.86 -7.38 9.80
N TRP A 60 -3.65 -6.83 10.98
CA TRP A 60 -2.99 -5.53 11.20
C TRP A 60 -1.45 -5.60 11.16
N TRP A 61 -0.88 -6.75 11.58
CA TRP A 61 0.57 -6.88 11.72
C TRP A 61 1.39 -6.67 10.43
N PRO A 62 0.93 -7.03 9.19
CA PRO A 62 1.72 -6.76 7.99
C PRO A 62 1.85 -5.26 7.70
N ILE A 63 0.84 -4.47 8.07
CA ILE A 63 0.92 -3.02 7.95
C ILE A 63 1.89 -2.42 8.96
N VAL A 64 1.89 -2.94 10.19
CA VAL A 64 2.89 -2.52 11.20
C VAL A 64 4.30 -2.91 10.75
N ALA A 65 4.47 -4.09 10.18
CA ALA A 65 5.76 -4.49 9.60
C ALA A 65 6.20 -3.56 8.47
N MET A 66 5.26 -3.14 7.60
CA MET A 66 5.53 -2.18 6.53
C MET A 66 5.92 -0.80 7.08
N ALA A 67 5.21 -0.32 8.10
CA ALA A 67 5.54 0.95 8.77
C ALA A 67 6.89 0.90 9.49
N ALA A 68 7.20 -0.22 10.16
CA ALA A 68 8.50 -0.42 10.82
C ALA A 68 9.65 -0.57 9.82
N HIS A 69 9.37 -1.04 8.60
CA HIS A 69 10.37 -1.13 7.54
C HIS A 69 10.87 0.25 7.08
N ALA A 70 10.06 1.31 7.16
CA ALA A 70 10.45 2.65 6.75
C ALA A 70 11.73 3.15 7.47
N PRO A 71 11.79 3.24 8.80
CA PRO A 71 13.03 3.66 9.46
C PRO A 71 14.18 2.65 9.28
N VAL A 72 13.87 1.36 9.12
CA VAL A 72 14.90 0.34 8.86
C VAL A 72 15.51 0.52 7.48
N SER A 73 14.70 0.78 6.45
CA SER A 73 15.20 1.00 5.09
C SER A 73 16.12 2.22 5.01
N GLU A 74 15.75 3.32 5.66
CA GLU A 74 16.58 4.53 5.70
C GLU A 74 17.93 4.28 6.40
N LEU A 75 17.92 3.55 7.52
CA LEU A 75 19.14 3.19 8.21
C LEU A 75 20.04 2.29 7.36
N VAL A 76 19.45 1.32 6.66
CA VAL A 76 20.19 0.42 5.74
C VAL A 76 20.76 1.19 4.57
N GLN A 77 19.98 2.09 3.94
CA GLN A 77 20.45 2.94 2.85
C GLN A 77 21.65 3.79 3.30
N TYR A 78 21.52 4.44 4.44
CA TYR A 78 22.59 5.28 5.00
C TYR A 78 23.87 4.50 5.30
N ARG A 79 23.78 3.27 5.80
CA ARG A 79 24.94 2.52 6.30
C ARG A 79 25.52 1.52 5.32
N LEU A 80 24.70 0.94 4.45
CA LEU A 80 25.04 -0.28 3.72
C LEU A 80 24.83 -0.18 2.21
N VAL A 81 24.07 0.80 1.70
CA VAL A 81 23.82 0.90 0.26
C VAL A 81 24.75 1.95 -0.35
N PRO A 82 25.68 1.56 -1.26
CA PRO A 82 26.58 2.51 -1.88
C PRO A 82 25.84 3.59 -2.67
N HIS A 83 26.33 4.82 -2.60
CA HIS A 83 25.78 5.99 -3.29
C HIS A 83 24.31 6.30 -2.96
N ARG A 84 23.86 5.91 -1.76
CA ARG A 84 22.58 6.30 -1.16
C ARG A 84 22.84 7.05 0.14
N SER A 85 22.09 8.11 0.34
CA SER A 85 22.05 8.84 1.62
C SER A 85 20.70 8.56 2.27
N GLY A 86 20.70 8.14 3.55
CA GLY A 86 19.46 8.13 4.34
C GLY A 86 18.99 9.58 4.53
N ASP A 87 17.75 9.87 4.18
CA ASP A 87 17.17 11.20 4.30
C ASP A 87 15.90 11.15 5.17
N VAL A 88 15.83 12.03 6.16
CA VAL A 88 14.65 12.15 7.04
C VAL A 88 13.38 12.46 6.22
N TRP A 89 13.50 13.19 5.12
CA TRP A 89 12.37 13.48 4.24
C TRP A 89 11.90 12.25 3.46
N ASP A 90 12.79 11.31 3.17
CA ASP A 90 12.42 10.02 2.58
C ASP A 90 11.65 9.18 3.58
N LEU A 91 12.05 9.18 4.85
CA LEU A 91 11.28 8.56 5.94
C LEU A 91 9.87 9.17 6.08
N VAL A 92 9.75 10.50 5.95
CA VAL A 92 8.43 11.16 5.95
C VAL A 92 7.60 10.73 4.73
N ALA A 93 8.22 10.64 3.55
CA ALA A 93 7.56 10.18 2.33
C ALA A 93 7.08 8.72 2.46
N ASP A 94 7.88 7.85 3.05
CA ASP A 94 7.52 6.45 3.35
C ASP A 94 6.29 6.35 4.26
N ALA A 95 6.28 7.12 5.35
CA ALA A 95 5.16 7.17 6.28
C ALA A 95 3.88 7.70 5.61
N VAL A 96 3.99 8.74 4.80
CA VAL A 96 2.88 9.26 3.97
C VAL A 96 2.40 8.18 3.01
N GLY A 97 3.31 7.42 2.40
CA GLY A 97 2.98 6.29 1.53
C GLY A 97 2.12 5.24 2.23
N VAL A 98 2.53 4.80 3.42
CA VAL A 98 1.73 3.84 4.22
C VAL A 98 0.33 4.38 4.51
N ILE A 99 0.22 5.64 4.97
CA ILE A 99 -1.06 6.28 5.30
C ILE A 99 -1.96 6.36 4.05
N LEU A 100 -1.41 6.77 2.91
CA LEU A 100 -2.15 6.83 1.64
C LEU A 100 -2.63 5.45 1.20
N GLY A 101 -1.80 4.42 1.31
CA GLY A 101 -2.18 3.05 1.00
C GLY A 101 -3.36 2.55 1.84
N LEU A 102 -3.33 2.82 3.16
CA LEU A 102 -4.43 2.54 4.09
C LEU A 102 -5.71 3.31 3.71
N GLY A 103 -5.58 4.61 3.42
CA GLY A 103 -6.71 5.47 3.02
C GLY A 103 -7.39 4.98 1.74
N LEU A 104 -6.60 4.68 0.71
CA LEU A 104 -7.09 4.16 -0.56
C LEU A 104 -7.77 2.79 -0.39
N ALA A 105 -7.21 1.91 0.43
CA ALA A 105 -7.83 0.62 0.74
C ALA A 105 -9.20 0.78 1.42
N SER A 106 -9.29 1.72 2.36
CA SER A 106 -10.53 2.04 3.08
C SER A 106 -11.60 2.61 2.15
N LEU A 107 -11.22 3.52 1.25
CA LEU A 107 -12.13 4.10 0.25
C LEU A 107 -12.65 3.03 -0.72
N ALA A 108 -11.76 2.16 -1.19
CA ALA A 108 -12.14 1.06 -2.07
C ALA A 108 -13.12 0.08 -1.38
N ALA A 109 -12.87 -0.24 -0.10
CA ALA A 109 -13.76 -1.11 0.67
C ALA A 109 -15.17 -0.52 0.86
N ARG A 110 -15.27 0.81 1.07
CA ARG A 110 -16.57 1.52 1.17
C ARG A 110 -17.33 1.49 -0.16
N ARG A 111 -16.65 1.67 -1.29
CA ARG A 111 -17.26 1.58 -2.61
C ARG A 111 -17.78 0.18 -2.91
N ASP A 112 -17.00 -0.85 -2.58
CA ASP A 112 -17.39 -2.25 -2.75
C ASP A 112 -18.64 -2.59 -1.92
N ALA A 113 -18.74 -2.08 -0.69
CA ALA A 113 -19.90 -2.26 0.19
C ALA A 113 -21.16 -1.53 -0.32
N GLY A 114 -21.02 -0.34 -0.87
CA GLY A 114 -22.13 0.42 -1.45
C GLY A 114 -22.66 -0.13 -2.77
N ALA A 115 -21.83 -0.84 -3.51
CA ALA A 115 -22.19 -1.46 -4.79
C ALA A 115 -22.90 -2.82 -4.65
N SER A 116 -22.99 -3.40 -3.44
CA SER A 116 -23.73 -4.64 -3.20
C SER A 116 -25.23 -4.38 -3.36
N PRO A 117 -25.95 -5.08 -4.27
CA PRO A 117 -27.40 -4.96 -4.39
C PRO A 117 -28.03 -5.29 -3.03
N LYS A 118 -28.86 -4.39 -2.51
CA LYS A 118 -29.77 -4.73 -1.42
C LYS A 118 -30.70 -5.82 -1.96
N LEU A 119 -30.46 -7.06 -1.59
CA LEU A 119 -31.35 -8.16 -1.89
C LEU A 119 -32.65 -7.85 -1.16
N GLY A 120 -33.62 -7.25 -1.89
CA GLY A 120 -34.96 -7.05 -1.41
C GLY A 120 -35.55 -8.44 -1.12
N LEU A 121 -35.62 -8.80 0.16
CA LEU A 121 -36.43 -9.94 0.56
C LEU A 121 -37.86 -9.63 0.12
N PRO A 122 -38.53 -10.48 -0.68
CA PRO A 122 -39.93 -10.31 -0.95
C PRO A 122 -40.65 -10.39 0.41
N TYR A 123 -41.29 -9.30 0.78
CA TYR A 123 -42.17 -9.21 1.94
C TYR A 123 -43.22 -10.29 1.74
N GLY A 124 -43.31 -11.25 2.67
CA GLY A 124 -44.17 -12.40 2.58
C GLY A 124 -45.63 -11.98 2.37
N GLU A 125 -46.16 -12.33 1.20
CA GLU A 125 -47.59 -12.34 0.97
C GLU A 125 -48.22 -13.42 1.84
N GLY A 126 -49.11 -12.96 2.65
CA GLY A 126 -50.25 -13.60 3.29
C GLY A 126 -50.28 -15.11 3.41
N LEU A 127 -50.01 -15.62 4.62
CA LEU A 127 -50.64 -16.85 5.03
C LEU A 127 -52.10 -16.55 5.39
N GLU A 128 -53.01 -16.57 4.39
CA GLU A 128 -54.42 -16.75 4.64
C GLU A 128 -54.63 -18.12 5.27
N GLN A 129 -55.08 -18.15 6.53
CA GLN A 129 -55.52 -19.34 7.20
C GLN A 129 -56.87 -19.75 6.64
N PRO A 130 -57.10 -20.99 6.17
CA PRO A 130 -58.46 -21.47 5.91
C PRO A 130 -59.18 -21.77 7.21
N ARG A 131 -60.47 -21.36 7.23
CA ARG A 131 -61.44 -21.64 8.30
C ARG A 131 -61.80 -23.10 8.34
#